data_61cbabc422a164d62c7d2084684e3683
#
_entry.id   61cbabc422a164d62c7d2084684e3683
#
_cell.length_a   1.000
_cell.length_b   1.000
_cell.length_c   1.000
_cell.angle_alpha   90.00
_cell.angle_beta   90.00
_cell.angle_gamma   90.00
#
_symmetry.space_group_name_H-M   'P 1'
#
loop_
_entity.id
_entity.type
_entity.pdbx_description
1 polymer ?
#
loop_
_entity_poly.entity_id
_entity_poly.type
_entity_poly.pdbx_seq_one_letter_code
_entity_poly.pdbx_strand_id
1 'polypeptide(L)'
;MNYSNIIQAIRSIIEKEEEILLNLPEEIITNRFNHQNRSIKMLLGHLIDSASNNHQRMIRLQYAPRVGHCIPNSERGMLVFPDYTQDNDLWIQLQDYQHEDWYTLVQLWKFYNLHIIQVIQSVDETKLDNYWLDYEGNQVTLHDMIMGYTEHLELHIGHIHELME
;
A
#
# COMPACT_ATOMS: atom_id res chain seq x y z
N MET A 1 6.54 20.18 7.15
CA MET A 1 5.33 20.09 6.29
C MET A 1 4.24 19.38 7.10
N ASN A 2 2.98 19.74 6.97
CA ASN A 2 1.94 19.15 7.82
C ASN A 2 1.12 18.11 7.03
N TYR A 3 1.29 16.84 7.35
CA TYR A 3 0.53 15.73 6.74
C TYR A 3 -0.76 15.37 7.50
N SER A 4 -1.24 16.25 8.39
CA SER A 4 -2.42 15.98 9.24
C SER A 4 -3.66 15.58 8.43
N ASN A 5 -3.87 16.18 7.25
CA ASN A 5 -5.02 15.85 6.41
C ASN A 5 -4.92 14.42 5.85
N ILE A 6 -3.74 14.00 5.39
CA ILE A 6 -3.48 12.64 4.90
C ILE A 6 -3.69 11.62 6.03
N ILE A 7 -3.10 11.88 7.19
CA ILE A 7 -3.22 11.03 8.38
C ILE A 7 -4.69 10.88 8.80
N GLN A 8 -5.43 11.99 8.83
CA GLN A 8 -6.85 11.98 9.19
C GLN A 8 -7.68 11.24 8.15
N ALA A 9 -7.41 11.40 6.85
CA ALA A 9 -8.08 10.69 5.78
C ALA A 9 -7.87 9.17 5.90
N ILE A 10 -6.61 8.71 6.05
CA ILE A 10 -6.31 7.28 6.24
C ILE A 10 -7.05 6.74 7.48
N ARG A 11 -7.03 7.47 8.60
CA ARG A 11 -7.72 7.06 9.83
C ARG A 11 -9.22 6.92 9.62
N SER A 12 -9.86 7.90 8.97
CA SER A 12 -11.29 7.89 8.69
C SER A 12 -11.69 6.73 7.77
N ILE A 13 -10.84 6.40 6.78
CA ILE A 13 -11.05 5.23 5.90
C ILE A 13 -11.00 3.94 6.74
N ILE A 14 -9.97 3.77 7.57
CA ILE A 14 -9.83 2.58 8.41
C ILE A 14 -11.06 2.40 9.32
N GLU A 15 -11.46 3.45 10.04
CA GLU A 15 -12.56 3.41 11.00
C GLU A 15 -13.90 3.06 10.32
N LYS A 16 -14.15 3.62 9.14
CA LYS A 16 -15.37 3.36 8.38
C LYS A 16 -15.38 1.96 7.76
N GLU A 17 -14.29 1.60 7.09
CA GLU A 17 -14.26 0.38 6.27
C GLU A 17 -14.07 -0.88 7.10
N GLU A 18 -13.43 -0.83 8.27
CA GLU A 18 -13.32 -2.01 9.16
C GLU A 18 -14.69 -2.58 9.49
N GLU A 19 -15.63 -1.74 9.92
CA GLU A 19 -16.98 -2.18 10.28
C GLU A 19 -17.72 -2.76 9.06
N ILE A 20 -17.61 -2.12 7.90
CA ILE A 20 -18.24 -2.58 6.67
C ILE A 20 -17.68 -3.95 6.27
N LEU A 21 -16.34 -4.07 6.18
CA LEU A 21 -15.67 -5.28 5.75
C LEU A 21 -15.98 -6.47 6.67
N LEU A 22 -15.94 -6.28 8.00
CA LEU A 22 -16.23 -7.34 8.97
C LEU A 22 -17.66 -7.88 8.90
N ASN A 23 -18.61 -7.10 8.37
CA ASN A 23 -20.00 -7.51 8.24
C ASN A 23 -20.35 -8.08 6.86
N LEU A 24 -19.41 -8.21 5.93
CA LEU A 24 -19.66 -8.77 4.61
C LEU A 24 -19.94 -10.28 4.67
N PRO A 25 -20.95 -10.77 3.93
CA PRO A 25 -21.18 -12.21 3.78
C PRO A 25 -20.04 -12.91 3.05
N GLU A 26 -19.66 -14.11 3.48
CA GLU A 26 -18.59 -14.92 2.86
C GLU A 26 -18.81 -15.11 1.36
N GLU A 27 -20.05 -15.30 0.93
CA GLU A 27 -20.40 -15.46 -0.49
C GLU A 27 -19.99 -14.24 -1.34
N ILE A 28 -20.19 -13.03 -0.81
CA ILE A 28 -19.81 -11.78 -1.51
C ILE A 28 -18.28 -11.64 -1.53
N ILE A 29 -17.61 -11.93 -0.41
CA ILE A 29 -16.17 -11.79 -0.25
C ILE A 29 -15.41 -12.70 -1.22
N THR A 30 -15.93 -13.91 -1.48
CA THR A 30 -15.21 -14.96 -2.21
C THR A 30 -15.66 -15.16 -3.64
N ASN A 31 -16.94 -14.88 -3.98
CA ASN A 31 -17.54 -15.32 -5.24
C ASN A 31 -17.83 -14.16 -6.20
N ARG A 32 -17.67 -12.92 -5.80
CA ARG A 32 -17.76 -11.77 -6.71
C ARG A 32 -16.39 -11.34 -7.16
N PHE A 33 -16.22 -11.12 -8.46
CA PHE A 33 -14.94 -10.79 -9.09
C PHE A 33 -15.08 -9.52 -9.93
N ASN A 34 -14.07 -8.66 -9.88
CA ASN A 34 -13.98 -7.50 -10.74
C ASN A 34 -13.49 -7.88 -12.16
N HIS A 35 -13.35 -6.88 -13.04
CA HIS A 35 -12.87 -7.08 -14.41
C HIS A 35 -11.45 -7.65 -14.53
N GLN A 36 -10.64 -7.55 -13.46
CA GLN A 36 -9.30 -8.16 -13.35
C GLN A 36 -9.34 -9.58 -12.77
N ASN A 37 -10.52 -10.15 -12.60
CA ASN A 37 -10.73 -11.46 -11.96
C ASN A 37 -10.21 -11.52 -10.50
N ARG A 38 -10.35 -10.43 -9.74
CA ARG A 38 -9.99 -10.34 -8.33
C ARG A 38 -11.24 -10.31 -7.46
N SER A 39 -11.29 -11.20 -6.47
CA SER A 39 -12.32 -11.17 -5.41
C SER A 39 -12.06 -10.04 -4.41
N ILE A 40 -13.00 -9.80 -3.50
CA ILE A 40 -12.82 -8.84 -2.40
C ILE A 40 -11.63 -9.24 -1.51
N LYS A 41 -11.43 -10.53 -1.24
CA LYS A 41 -10.24 -11.02 -0.52
C LYS A 41 -8.94 -10.65 -1.23
N MET A 42 -8.88 -10.85 -2.54
CA MET A 42 -7.71 -10.52 -3.35
C MET A 42 -7.46 -9.00 -3.42
N LEU A 43 -8.52 -8.19 -3.50
CA LEU A 43 -8.40 -6.73 -3.48
C LEU A 43 -7.90 -6.21 -2.12
N LEU A 44 -8.38 -6.78 -1.01
CA LEU A 44 -7.90 -6.42 0.32
C LEU A 44 -6.44 -6.88 0.51
N GLY A 45 -6.09 -8.06 0.02
CA GLY A 45 -4.71 -8.56 -0.02
C GLY A 45 -3.78 -7.65 -0.81
N HIS A 46 -4.23 -7.18 -1.98
CA HIS A 46 -3.50 -6.18 -2.77
C HIS A 46 -3.24 -4.88 -1.98
N LEU A 47 -4.20 -4.41 -1.19
CA LEU A 47 -4.01 -3.23 -0.33
C LEU A 47 -2.99 -3.48 0.79
N ILE A 48 -2.92 -4.70 1.34
CA ILE A 48 -1.90 -5.11 2.31
C ILE A 48 -0.51 -5.10 1.65
N ASP A 49 -0.39 -5.70 0.47
CA ASP A 49 0.86 -5.71 -0.29
C ASP A 49 1.34 -4.30 -0.65
N SER A 50 0.42 -3.45 -1.07
CA SER A 50 0.71 -2.05 -1.37
C SER A 50 1.21 -1.30 -0.14
N ALA A 51 0.56 -1.49 1.02
CA ALA A 51 1.01 -0.91 2.28
C ALA A 51 2.42 -1.40 2.65
N SER A 52 2.70 -2.70 2.48
CA SER A 52 4.02 -3.31 2.74
C SER A 52 5.11 -2.72 1.85
N ASN A 53 4.87 -2.63 0.56
CA ASN A 53 5.84 -2.07 -0.39
C ASN A 53 6.07 -0.57 -0.13
N ASN A 54 5.01 0.21 0.10
CA ASN A 54 5.13 1.63 0.41
C ASN A 54 5.85 1.88 1.74
N HIS A 55 5.59 1.08 2.78
CA HIS A 55 6.31 1.14 4.04
C HIS A 55 7.82 0.97 3.83
N GLN A 56 8.23 -0.08 3.12
CA GLN A 56 9.65 -0.33 2.87
C GLN A 56 10.31 0.81 2.08
N ARG A 57 9.64 1.34 1.06
CA ARG A 57 10.12 2.48 0.27
C ARG A 57 10.25 3.73 1.14
N MET A 58 9.22 4.09 1.91
CA MET A 58 9.23 5.26 2.80
C MET A 58 10.35 5.21 3.82
N ILE A 59 10.62 4.05 4.42
CA ILE A 59 11.72 3.90 5.38
C ILE A 59 13.08 3.97 4.68
N ARG A 60 13.26 3.25 3.57
CA ARG A 60 14.56 3.19 2.89
C ARG A 60 14.97 4.52 2.28
N LEU A 61 14.01 5.32 1.78
CA LEU A 61 14.30 6.66 1.25
C LEU A 61 14.79 7.63 2.31
N GLN A 62 14.50 7.42 3.58
CA GLN A 62 14.98 8.29 4.66
C GLN A 62 16.47 8.11 4.98
N TYR A 63 17.05 6.94 4.73
CA TYR A 63 18.48 6.69 4.98
C TYR A 63 19.29 6.45 3.69
N ALA A 64 18.63 6.37 2.53
CA ALA A 64 19.30 6.27 1.24
C ALA A 64 19.93 7.63 0.85
N PRO A 65 21.05 7.66 0.12
CA PRO A 65 21.55 8.89 -0.45
C PRO A 65 20.54 9.47 -1.44
N ARG A 66 20.60 10.79 -1.65
CA ARG A 66 19.64 11.58 -2.45
C ARG A 66 19.37 11.06 -3.87
N VAL A 67 20.22 10.27 -4.43
CA VAL A 67 20.01 9.56 -5.70
C VAL A 67 19.41 8.21 -5.36
N GLY A 68 18.11 8.15 -5.32
CA GLY A 68 17.28 7.20 -4.60
C GLY A 68 17.35 5.75 -4.99
N HIS A 69 18.30 5.26 -5.72
CA HIS A 69 18.26 3.86 -6.15
C HIS A 69 19.61 3.24 -6.39
N CYS A 70 20.61 4.04 -6.55
CA CYS A 70 21.95 3.53 -6.77
C CYS A 70 22.91 4.28 -5.88
N ILE A 71 23.61 3.58 -5.02
CA ILE A 71 24.90 4.00 -4.57
C ILE A 71 25.88 3.45 -5.61
N PRO A 72 26.25 4.24 -6.66
CA PRO A 72 27.22 3.76 -7.63
C PRO A 72 28.51 3.46 -6.87
N ASN A 73 29.03 2.26 -7.01
CA ASN A 73 30.27 1.81 -6.38
C ASN A 73 30.24 1.65 -4.86
N SER A 74 29.07 1.55 -4.21
CA SER A 74 29.07 1.08 -2.84
C SER A 74 29.21 -0.43 -2.79
N GLU A 75 29.96 -0.93 -1.81
CA GLU A 75 30.09 -2.37 -1.54
C GLU A 75 28.73 -3.02 -1.21
N ARG A 76 27.68 -2.22 -0.97
CA ARG A 76 26.32 -2.66 -0.64
C ARG A 76 25.41 -2.87 -1.85
N GLY A 77 25.88 -2.57 -3.07
CA GLY A 77 25.10 -2.71 -4.29
C GLY A 77 24.02 -1.65 -4.45
N MET A 78 23.23 -1.83 -5.49
CA MET A 78 22.11 -0.95 -5.84
C MET A 78 20.90 -1.23 -4.96
N LEU A 79 20.30 -0.20 -4.37
CA LEU A 79 19.02 -0.33 -3.70
C LEU A 79 17.91 -0.44 -4.76
N VAL A 80 17.53 -1.67 -5.06
CA VAL A 80 16.42 -1.95 -5.97
C VAL A 80 15.18 -2.21 -5.14
N PHE A 81 14.09 -1.53 -5.46
CA PHE A 81 12.78 -1.88 -4.94
C PHE A 81 12.15 -2.93 -5.85
N PRO A 82 11.42 -3.92 -5.30
CA PRO A 82 10.60 -4.80 -6.11
C PRO A 82 9.63 -3.97 -6.95
N ASP A 83 9.48 -4.34 -8.22
CA ASP A 83 8.50 -3.71 -9.10
C ASP A 83 7.11 -4.33 -8.85
N TYR A 84 6.58 -4.05 -7.68
CA TYR A 84 5.26 -4.55 -7.27
C TYR A 84 4.15 -4.16 -8.24
N THR A 85 4.26 -3.01 -8.90
CA THR A 85 3.23 -2.54 -9.85
C THR A 85 3.07 -3.50 -11.02
N GLN A 86 4.17 -4.06 -11.53
CA GLN A 86 4.17 -5.03 -12.63
C GLN A 86 3.82 -6.45 -12.16
N ASP A 87 4.23 -6.81 -10.93
CA ASP A 87 4.14 -8.16 -10.40
C ASP A 87 2.95 -8.37 -9.45
N ASN A 88 2.03 -7.41 -9.31
CA ASN A 88 0.98 -7.46 -8.29
C ASN A 88 0.04 -8.66 -8.42
N ASP A 89 -0.27 -9.12 -9.62
CA ASP A 89 -1.09 -10.33 -9.82
C ASP A 89 -0.36 -11.59 -9.35
N LEU A 90 0.95 -11.67 -9.61
CA LEU A 90 1.78 -12.78 -9.15
C LEU A 90 1.87 -12.79 -7.60
N TRP A 91 2.02 -11.62 -6.99
CA TRP A 91 2.06 -11.49 -5.53
C TRP A 91 0.76 -11.97 -4.89
N ILE A 92 -0.40 -11.54 -5.42
CA ILE A 92 -1.73 -11.96 -4.95
C ILE A 92 -1.87 -13.48 -5.04
N GLN A 93 -1.43 -14.07 -6.17
CA GLN A 93 -1.51 -15.53 -6.39
C GLN A 93 -0.59 -16.31 -5.45
N LEU A 94 0.65 -15.86 -5.25
CA LEU A 94 1.63 -16.57 -4.41
C LEU A 94 1.27 -16.50 -2.93
N GLN A 95 0.60 -15.45 -2.47
CA GLN A 95 0.16 -15.32 -1.08
C GLN A 95 -1.19 -15.98 -0.80
N ASP A 96 -1.91 -16.40 -1.85
CA ASP A 96 -3.15 -17.17 -1.75
C ASP A 96 -4.24 -16.54 -0.85
N TYR A 97 -4.39 -15.23 -0.96
CA TYR A 97 -5.37 -14.47 -0.17
C TYR A 97 -6.81 -14.99 -0.28
N GLN A 98 -7.14 -15.65 -1.38
CA GLN A 98 -8.46 -16.24 -1.59
C GLN A 98 -8.85 -17.25 -0.51
N HIS A 99 -7.88 -17.96 0.06
CA HIS A 99 -8.11 -19.00 1.07
C HIS A 99 -7.76 -18.56 2.49
N GLU A 100 -7.32 -17.32 2.69
CA GLU A 100 -7.00 -16.80 4.00
C GLU A 100 -8.26 -16.46 4.81
N ASP A 101 -8.15 -16.49 6.14
CA ASP A 101 -9.22 -16.09 7.06
C ASP A 101 -9.55 -14.62 6.89
N TRP A 102 -10.82 -14.30 6.65
CA TRP A 102 -11.28 -12.96 6.36
C TRP A 102 -11.02 -11.98 7.51
N TYR A 103 -11.31 -12.39 8.75
CA TYR A 103 -11.06 -11.55 9.92
C TYR A 103 -9.57 -11.19 10.02
N THR A 104 -8.70 -12.16 9.82
CA THR A 104 -7.25 -11.96 9.84
C THR A 104 -6.80 -10.95 8.78
N LEU A 105 -7.31 -11.05 7.54
CA LEU A 105 -7.01 -10.10 6.47
C LEU A 105 -7.45 -8.68 6.82
N VAL A 106 -8.67 -8.51 7.31
CA VAL A 106 -9.19 -7.19 7.70
C VAL A 106 -8.35 -6.57 8.81
N GLN A 107 -7.97 -7.36 9.83
CA GLN A 107 -7.13 -6.87 10.93
C GLN A 107 -5.70 -6.55 10.46
N LEU A 108 -5.12 -7.36 9.58
CA LEU A 108 -3.80 -7.11 9.02
C LEU A 108 -3.80 -5.80 8.20
N TRP A 109 -4.80 -5.62 7.32
CA TRP A 109 -4.99 -4.38 6.57
C TRP A 109 -5.11 -3.16 7.50
N LYS A 110 -5.96 -3.25 8.52
CA LYS A 110 -6.17 -2.18 9.51
C LYS A 110 -4.86 -1.81 10.22
N PHE A 111 -4.20 -2.77 10.86
CA PHE A 111 -3.01 -2.50 11.67
C PHE A 111 -1.83 -2.06 10.82
N TYR A 112 -1.73 -2.56 9.58
CA TYR A 112 -0.69 -2.10 8.68
C TYR A 112 -0.88 -0.61 8.32
N ASN A 113 -2.09 -0.20 7.99
CA ASN A 113 -2.39 1.20 7.68
C ASN A 113 -2.25 2.13 8.91
N LEU A 114 -2.59 1.66 10.11
CA LEU A 114 -2.28 2.39 11.35
C LEU A 114 -0.76 2.56 11.54
N HIS A 115 0.04 1.56 11.18
CA HIS A 115 1.49 1.67 11.22
C HIS A 115 2.03 2.64 10.15
N ILE A 116 1.44 2.67 8.95
CA ILE A 116 1.77 3.67 7.91
C ILE A 116 1.53 5.09 8.44
N ILE A 117 0.44 5.34 9.15
CA ILE A 117 0.21 6.63 9.82
C ILE A 117 1.38 7.00 10.73
N GLN A 118 1.86 6.06 11.56
CA GLN A 118 3.00 6.29 12.44
C GLN A 118 4.29 6.58 11.66
N VAL A 119 4.52 5.89 10.55
CA VAL A 119 5.67 6.14 9.66
C VAL A 119 5.60 7.55 9.09
N ILE A 120 4.44 7.98 8.57
CA ILE A 120 4.24 9.33 8.02
C ILE A 120 4.46 10.41 9.10
N GLN A 121 3.98 10.18 10.32
CA GLN A 121 4.17 11.10 11.45
C GLN A 121 5.64 11.27 11.85
N SER A 122 6.45 10.25 11.63
CA SER A 122 7.86 10.18 12.05
C SER A 122 8.85 10.47 10.93
N VAL A 123 8.36 10.88 9.77
CA VAL A 123 9.20 11.12 8.59
C VAL A 123 10.20 12.27 8.85
N ASP A 124 11.44 12.07 8.45
CA ASP A 124 12.45 13.14 8.41
C ASP A 124 12.17 14.08 7.23
N GLU A 125 11.63 15.27 7.53
CA GLU A 125 11.28 16.28 6.52
C GLU A 125 12.47 16.69 5.65
N THR A 126 13.71 16.49 6.09
CA THR A 126 14.91 16.80 5.27
C THR A 126 15.15 15.79 4.15
N LYS A 127 14.38 14.68 4.12
CA LYS A 127 14.49 13.57 3.17
C LYS A 127 13.34 13.52 2.16
N LEU A 128 12.41 14.46 2.21
CA LEU A 128 11.21 14.46 1.37
C LEU A 128 11.51 14.47 -0.13
N ASP A 129 12.62 15.06 -0.55
CA ASP A 129 13.07 15.09 -1.94
C ASP A 129 13.86 13.84 -2.37
N ASN A 130 14.13 12.90 -1.45
CA ASN A 130 14.72 11.62 -1.82
C ASN A 130 13.70 10.85 -2.66
N TYR A 131 14.15 10.18 -3.73
CA TYR A 131 13.28 9.51 -4.69
C TYR A 131 13.80 8.13 -5.07
N TRP A 132 12.91 7.33 -5.61
CA TRP A 132 13.20 6.12 -6.36
C TRP A 132 12.69 6.27 -7.79
N LEU A 133 13.14 5.42 -8.69
CA LEU A 133 12.61 5.36 -10.06
C LEU A 133 11.58 4.23 -10.14
N ASP A 134 10.41 4.56 -10.68
CA ASP A 134 9.41 3.55 -11.02
C ASP A 134 9.86 2.76 -12.29
N TYR A 135 9.02 1.81 -12.71
CA TYR A 135 9.32 0.96 -13.87
C TYR A 135 9.37 1.74 -15.20
N GLU A 136 8.79 2.92 -15.28
CA GLU A 136 8.85 3.81 -16.44
C GLU A 136 10.04 4.76 -16.38
N GLY A 137 10.77 4.77 -15.29
CA GLY A 137 11.90 5.66 -15.05
C GLY A 137 11.52 7.04 -14.49
N ASN A 138 10.28 7.22 -14.06
CA ASN A 138 9.85 8.46 -13.41
C ASN A 138 10.37 8.53 -11.98
N GLN A 139 10.74 9.73 -11.54
CA GLN A 139 11.13 9.98 -10.17
C GLN A 139 9.89 10.07 -9.29
N VAL A 140 9.84 9.21 -8.27
CA VAL A 140 8.79 9.23 -7.24
C VAL A 140 9.44 9.58 -5.92
N THR A 141 9.18 10.78 -5.42
CA THR A 141 9.79 11.28 -4.18
C THR A 141 9.09 10.68 -2.94
N LEU A 142 9.77 10.75 -1.78
CA LEU A 142 9.14 10.41 -0.51
C LEU A 142 7.90 11.26 -0.24
N HIS A 143 7.94 12.55 -0.63
CA HIS A 143 6.78 13.44 -0.56
C HIS A 143 5.61 12.93 -1.41
N ASP A 144 5.87 12.60 -2.69
CA ASP A 144 4.84 12.12 -3.62
C ASP A 144 4.19 10.82 -3.12
N MET A 145 4.99 9.93 -2.57
CA MET A 145 4.49 8.67 -1.98
C MET A 145 3.53 8.92 -0.82
N ILE A 146 3.83 9.88 0.06
CA ILE A 146 2.95 10.23 1.19
C ILE A 146 1.66 10.86 0.67
N MET A 147 1.77 11.79 -0.28
CA MET A 147 0.62 12.51 -0.83
C MET A 147 -0.33 11.58 -1.61
N GLY A 148 0.21 10.68 -2.43
CA GLY A 148 -0.58 9.75 -3.25
C GLY A 148 -1.13 8.53 -2.50
N TYR A 149 -0.72 8.32 -1.24
CA TYR A 149 -1.10 7.10 -0.51
C TYR A 149 -2.61 6.96 -0.32
N THR A 150 -3.28 8.05 0.05
CA THR A 150 -4.73 8.05 0.31
C THR A 150 -5.53 7.81 -0.98
N GLU A 151 -5.14 8.43 -2.09
CA GLU A 151 -5.81 8.26 -3.39
C GLU A 151 -5.79 6.80 -3.85
N HIS A 152 -4.65 6.13 -3.68
CA HIS A 152 -4.53 4.70 -4.00
C HIS A 152 -5.40 3.83 -3.10
N LEU A 153 -5.46 4.13 -1.79
CA LEU A 153 -6.29 3.43 -0.83
C LEU A 153 -7.77 3.59 -1.16
N GLU A 154 -8.23 4.82 -1.44
CA GLU A 154 -9.62 5.14 -1.81
C GLU A 154 -10.02 4.45 -3.13
N LEU A 155 -9.15 4.43 -4.12
CA LEU A 155 -9.40 3.79 -5.41
C LEU A 155 -9.75 2.30 -5.22
N HIS A 156 -8.94 1.56 -4.47
CA HIS A 156 -9.17 0.12 -4.30
C HIS A 156 -10.29 -0.22 -3.31
N ILE A 157 -10.54 0.63 -2.32
CA ILE A 157 -11.77 0.55 -1.50
C ILE A 157 -13.01 0.77 -2.39
N GLY A 158 -12.96 1.72 -3.34
CA GLY A 158 -14.01 1.90 -4.33
C GLY A 158 -14.28 0.62 -5.14
N HIS A 159 -13.25 -0.07 -5.63
CA HIS A 159 -13.41 -1.35 -6.32
C HIS A 159 -14.01 -2.46 -5.44
N ILE A 160 -13.74 -2.46 -4.14
CA ILE A 160 -14.40 -3.37 -3.19
C ILE A 160 -15.90 -3.03 -3.10
N HIS A 161 -16.24 -1.76 -2.96
CA HIS A 161 -17.64 -1.31 -2.88
C HIS A 161 -18.44 -1.64 -4.14
N GLU A 162 -17.84 -1.51 -5.34
CA GLU A 162 -18.47 -1.94 -6.61
C GLU A 162 -18.86 -3.43 -6.61
N LEU A 163 -18.09 -4.28 -5.92
CA LEU A 163 -18.40 -5.70 -5.80
C LEU A 163 -19.44 -6.01 -4.71
N MET A 164 -19.77 -5.04 -3.86
CA MET A 164 -20.81 -5.21 -2.83
C MET A 164 -22.22 -4.94 -3.37
N GLU A 165 -22.36 -4.19 -4.46
CA GLU A 165 -23.62 -3.90 -5.15
C GLU A 165 -24.13 -5.11 -5.93
#